data_cfd3bd13b7f97cd6fdaf0944888cc5a0
#
_entry.id   cfd3bd13b7f97cd6fdaf0944888cc5a0
#
_cell.length_a   1.000
_cell.length_b   1.000
_cell.length_c   1.000
_cell.angle_alpha   90.00
_cell.angle_beta   90.00
_cell.angle_gamma   90.00
#
_symmetry.space_group_name_H-M   'P 1'
#
loop_
_entity.id
_entity.type
_entity.pdbx_description
1 polymer ?
#
loop_
_entity_poly.entity_id
_entity_poly.type
_entity_poly.pdbx_seq_one_letter_code
_entity_poly.pdbx_strand_id
1 'polypeptide(L)'
;MFVPFEQFGQHDDNFEHNYFDDWSNEFTKDNDIQIRKAGGAGYFCRTEDHINMGGNDPIFQPMYWEDKDLFMRMQMEGYKFIMTSKSLIWHFTSRTSRFPNGTKDLDNNNRPAHIVRWEQRAMQRFVEKWGRLPQEDEDSFVVPIEGTNNPNKIEWPF
;
A
#
# COMPACT_ATOMS: atom_id res chain seq x y z
N MET A 1 -2.76 -12.88 -9.72
CA MET A 1 -4.08 -12.67 -10.38
C MET A 1 -4.32 -11.19 -10.47
N PHE A 2 -4.48 -10.66 -11.66
CA PHE A 2 -5.00 -9.31 -11.84
C PHE A 2 -6.48 -9.36 -11.49
N VAL A 3 -6.89 -8.61 -10.49
CA VAL A 3 -8.31 -8.34 -10.30
C VAL A 3 -8.75 -7.50 -11.49
N PRO A 4 -9.81 -7.90 -12.23
CA PRO A 4 -10.32 -7.07 -13.31
C PRO A 4 -10.59 -5.66 -12.79
N PHE A 5 -10.17 -4.65 -13.54
CA PHE A 5 -10.44 -3.29 -13.16
C PHE A 5 -11.88 -2.95 -13.51
N GLU A 6 -12.75 -3.02 -12.52
CA GLU A 6 -14.13 -2.59 -12.62
C GLU A 6 -14.29 -1.18 -12.07
N GLN A 7 -15.27 -0.44 -12.59
CA GLN A 7 -15.53 0.93 -12.17
C GLN A 7 -16.79 0.97 -11.30
N PHE A 8 -16.59 1.11 -10.00
CA PHE A 8 -17.69 1.24 -9.03
C PHE A 8 -17.90 2.67 -8.52
N GLY A 9 -17.35 3.63 -9.21
CA GLY A 9 -17.36 5.03 -8.77
C GLY A 9 -16.01 5.50 -8.25
N GLN A 10 -15.81 6.82 -8.29
CA GLN A 10 -14.56 7.47 -7.92
C GLN A 10 -14.65 8.21 -6.59
N HIS A 11 -15.85 8.36 -6.06
CA HIS A 11 -16.18 9.07 -4.84
C HIS A 11 -17.24 8.31 -4.04
N ASP A 12 -17.33 8.61 -2.77
CA ASP A 12 -18.35 8.07 -1.88
C ASP A 12 -19.78 8.44 -2.33
N ASP A 13 -19.96 9.63 -2.91
CA ASP A 13 -21.25 10.12 -3.43
C ASP A 13 -21.71 9.45 -4.74
N ASN A 14 -20.80 8.81 -5.45
CA ASN A 14 -21.09 8.08 -6.69
C ASN A 14 -20.65 6.62 -6.66
N PHE A 15 -20.39 6.08 -5.48
CA PHE A 15 -20.04 4.69 -5.32
C PHE A 15 -21.26 3.78 -5.52
N GLU A 16 -21.14 2.85 -6.44
CA GLU A 16 -22.21 1.91 -6.80
C GLU A 16 -22.20 0.68 -5.89
N HIS A 17 -22.63 0.84 -4.63
CA HIS A 17 -22.59 -0.19 -3.61
C HIS A 17 -23.18 -1.52 -4.06
N ASN A 18 -24.39 -1.51 -4.60
CA ASN A 18 -25.07 -2.73 -5.02
C ASN A 18 -24.30 -3.44 -6.15
N TYR A 19 -23.77 -2.67 -7.11
CA TYR A 19 -22.98 -3.23 -8.19
C TYR A 19 -21.66 -3.83 -7.68
N PHE A 20 -20.99 -3.16 -6.75
CA PHE A 20 -19.80 -3.70 -6.10
C PHE A 20 -20.09 -4.99 -5.33
N ASP A 21 -21.20 -5.04 -4.58
CA ASP A 21 -21.59 -6.21 -3.81
C ASP A 21 -21.93 -7.39 -4.71
N ASP A 22 -22.71 -7.19 -5.77
CA ASP A 22 -23.06 -8.23 -6.73
C ASP A 22 -21.82 -8.77 -7.45
N TRP A 23 -20.96 -7.88 -7.92
CA TRP A 23 -19.71 -8.24 -8.58
C TRP A 23 -18.78 -8.98 -7.62
N SER A 24 -18.61 -8.51 -6.37
CA SER A 24 -17.75 -9.12 -5.39
C SER A 24 -18.22 -10.53 -5.01
N ASN A 25 -19.53 -10.71 -4.87
CA ASN A 25 -20.13 -12.01 -4.61
C ASN A 25 -19.89 -13.01 -5.75
N GLU A 26 -19.94 -12.55 -6.99
CA GLU A 26 -19.62 -13.38 -8.15
C GLU A 26 -18.13 -13.70 -8.22
N PHE A 27 -17.27 -12.70 -8.04
CA PHE A 27 -15.83 -12.82 -8.10
C PHE A 27 -15.27 -13.74 -7.00
N THR A 28 -15.88 -13.74 -5.82
CA THR A 28 -15.42 -14.55 -4.68
C THR A 28 -15.84 -16.02 -4.73
N LYS A 29 -16.63 -16.44 -5.71
CA LYS A 29 -17.01 -17.85 -5.88
C LYS A 29 -15.80 -18.73 -6.16
N ASP A 30 -14.84 -18.21 -6.90
CA ASP A 30 -13.57 -18.90 -7.14
C ASP A 30 -12.61 -18.65 -5.98
N ASN A 31 -12.35 -19.72 -5.21
CA ASN A 31 -11.43 -19.70 -4.08
C ASN A 31 -9.99 -19.61 -4.55
N ASP A 32 -9.48 -18.40 -4.72
CA ASP A 32 -8.07 -18.22 -5.03
C ASP A 32 -7.33 -17.59 -3.86
N ILE A 33 -6.36 -18.33 -3.36
CA ILE A 33 -5.40 -17.86 -2.36
C ILE A 33 -4.04 -17.84 -3.03
N GLN A 34 -3.42 -16.66 -3.06
CA GLN A 34 -2.08 -16.48 -3.60
C GLN A 34 -1.14 -16.00 -2.51
N ILE A 35 0.06 -16.58 -2.48
CA ILE A 35 1.13 -16.07 -1.65
C ILE A 35 1.88 -15.04 -2.48
N ARG A 36 1.98 -13.82 -1.96
CA ARG A 36 2.65 -12.68 -2.59
C ARG A 36 3.86 -12.25 -1.77
N LYS A 37 4.69 -11.41 -2.37
CA LYS A 37 5.87 -10.85 -1.70
C LYS A 37 5.55 -9.58 -0.91
N ALA A 38 4.49 -8.88 -1.25
CA ALA A 38 4.05 -7.70 -0.54
C ALA A 38 2.53 -7.54 -0.57
N GLY A 39 2.01 -6.66 0.27
CA GLY A 39 0.63 -6.23 0.27
C GLY A 39 0.43 -4.95 -0.56
N GLY A 40 -0.83 -4.57 -0.69
CA GLY A 40 -1.25 -3.29 -1.25
C GLY A 40 -2.03 -2.46 -0.23
N ALA A 41 -2.77 -1.46 -0.70
CA ALA A 41 -3.68 -0.70 0.13
C ALA A 41 -4.70 -1.64 0.81
N GLY A 42 -4.82 -1.52 2.14
CA GLY A 42 -5.69 -2.39 2.92
C GLY A 42 -5.09 -3.79 3.14
N TYR A 43 -4.32 -3.93 4.19
CA TYR A 43 -3.82 -5.21 4.66
C TYR A 43 -4.31 -5.50 6.08
N PHE A 44 -4.35 -6.77 6.44
CA PHE A 44 -4.68 -7.24 7.79
C PHE A 44 -3.52 -8.05 8.34
N CYS A 45 -3.15 -7.78 9.57
CA CYS A 45 -2.21 -8.59 10.33
C CYS A 45 -2.63 -8.63 11.80
N ARG A 46 -2.02 -9.52 12.58
CA ARG A 46 -2.21 -9.47 14.03
C ARG A 46 -1.56 -8.21 14.59
N THR A 47 -2.21 -7.59 15.56
CA THR A 47 -1.70 -6.37 16.21
C THR A 47 -0.31 -6.57 16.79
N GLU A 48 -0.05 -7.73 17.40
CA GLU A 48 1.25 -8.09 17.95
C GLU A 48 2.34 -8.12 16.87
N ASP A 49 2.06 -8.67 15.69
CA ASP A 49 3.01 -8.70 14.58
C ASP A 49 3.35 -7.28 14.11
N HIS A 50 2.32 -6.43 13.98
CA HIS A 50 2.52 -5.02 13.62
C HIS A 50 3.37 -4.26 14.64
N ILE A 51 3.11 -4.46 15.92
CA ILE A 51 3.88 -3.86 17.02
C ILE A 51 5.32 -4.38 17.01
N ASN A 52 5.51 -5.69 16.87
CA ASN A 52 6.84 -6.30 16.83
C ASN A 52 7.69 -5.81 15.67
N MET A 53 7.05 -5.47 14.55
CA MET A 53 7.71 -4.86 13.40
C MET A 53 8.00 -3.36 13.60
N GLY A 54 7.54 -2.76 14.71
CA GLY A 54 7.67 -1.34 14.98
C GLY A 54 6.66 -0.46 14.22
N GLY A 55 5.64 -1.05 13.59
CA GLY A 55 4.63 -0.30 12.85
C GLY A 55 5.17 0.43 11.62
N ASN A 56 4.49 1.49 11.23
CA ASN A 56 4.95 2.39 10.17
C ASN A 56 6.02 3.34 10.71
N ASP A 57 7.14 3.44 10.01
CA ASP A 57 8.25 4.29 10.43
C ASP A 57 7.89 5.77 10.30
N PRO A 58 7.94 6.55 11.39
CA PRO A 58 7.58 7.97 11.38
C PRO A 58 8.49 8.84 10.52
N ILE A 59 9.65 8.36 10.07
CA ILE A 59 10.48 9.12 9.15
C ILE A 59 9.77 9.42 7.82
N PHE A 60 8.78 8.60 7.46
CA PHE A 60 8.00 8.77 6.23
C PHE A 60 6.81 9.73 6.36
N GLN A 61 6.61 10.35 7.52
CA GLN A 61 5.53 11.32 7.68
C GLN A 61 5.66 12.51 6.70
N PRO A 62 4.52 13.03 6.21
CA PRO A 62 3.14 12.68 6.61
C PRO A 62 2.57 11.49 5.85
N MET A 63 3.17 11.05 4.72
CA MET A 63 2.72 9.92 3.91
C MET A 63 3.74 9.54 2.84
N TYR A 64 3.48 8.44 2.15
CA TYR A 64 4.26 7.80 1.09
C TYR A 64 5.46 6.99 1.57
N TRP A 65 5.64 5.84 0.97
CA TRP A 65 6.76 4.92 1.18
C TRP A 65 6.76 4.16 2.52
N GLU A 66 5.89 4.52 3.47
CA GLU A 66 5.75 3.85 4.76
C GLU A 66 5.29 2.40 4.63
N ASP A 67 4.41 2.12 3.67
CA ASP A 67 3.92 0.79 3.34
C ASP A 67 5.02 -0.07 2.70
N LYS A 68 5.77 0.47 1.75
CA LYS A 68 6.89 -0.21 1.12
C LYS A 68 7.96 -0.58 2.14
N ASP A 69 8.28 0.33 3.05
CA ASP A 69 9.22 0.09 4.14
C ASP A 69 8.74 -1.03 5.08
N LEU A 70 7.49 -0.95 5.53
CA LEU A 70 6.91 -1.95 6.42
C LEU A 70 6.90 -3.33 5.76
N PHE A 71 6.45 -3.43 4.52
CA PHE A 71 6.37 -4.70 3.82
C PHE A 71 7.75 -5.31 3.55
N MET A 72 8.77 -4.50 3.27
CA MET A 72 10.14 -5.00 3.17
C MET A 72 10.63 -5.57 4.50
N ARG A 73 10.40 -4.87 5.61
CA ARG A 73 10.78 -5.36 6.95
C ARG A 73 10.07 -6.67 7.29
N MET A 74 8.77 -6.76 7.03
CA MET A 74 7.98 -7.98 7.23
C MET A 74 8.52 -9.14 6.41
N GLN A 75 8.85 -8.92 5.13
CA GLN A 75 9.41 -9.97 4.28
C GLN A 75 10.76 -10.48 4.82
N MET A 76 11.61 -9.58 5.28
CA MET A 76 12.92 -9.96 5.84
C MET A 76 12.80 -10.77 7.13
N GLU A 77 11.71 -10.57 7.89
CA GLU A 77 11.37 -11.39 9.06
C GLU A 77 10.61 -12.69 8.69
N GLY A 78 10.46 -12.97 7.40
CA GLY A 78 9.84 -14.21 6.92
C GLY A 78 8.32 -14.22 6.90
N TYR A 79 7.66 -13.08 7.06
CA TYR A 79 6.21 -13.00 6.91
C TYR A 79 5.79 -13.28 5.48
N LYS A 80 4.68 -13.98 5.34
CA LYS A 80 4.05 -14.28 4.06
C LYS A 80 2.83 -13.40 3.86
N PHE A 81 2.75 -12.80 2.69
CA PHE A 81 1.59 -12.01 2.29
C PHE A 81 0.61 -12.90 1.55
N ILE A 82 -0.61 -12.96 2.06
CA ILE A 82 -1.67 -13.78 1.50
C ILE A 82 -2.69 -12.84 0.85
N MET A 83 -2.87 -12.99 -0.44
CA MET A 83 -3.94 -12.34 -1.19
C MET A 83 -5.07 -13.36 -1.41
N THR A 84 -6.30 -12.96 -1.17
CA THR A 84 -7.46 -13.82 -1.36
C THR A 84 -8.57 -13.07 -2.08
N SER A 85 -9.23 -13.74 -3.02
CA SER A 85 -10.44 -13.20 -3.68
C SER A 85 -11.62 -13.02 -2.72
N LYS A 86 -11.56 -13.63 -1.53
CA LYS A 86 -12.63 -13.52 -0.51
C LYS A 86 -12.59 -12.26 0.34
N SER A 87 -11.60 -11.40 0.13
CA SER A 87 -11.48 -10.13 0.86
C SER A 87 -11.18 -9.03 -0.13
N LEU A 88 -12.22 -8.38 -0.58
CA LEU A 88 -12.15 -7.33 -1.58
C LEU A 88 -12.38 -5.96 -0.92
N ILE A 89 -11.61 -4.99 -1.36
CA ILE A 89 -11.73 -3.60 -0.93
C ILE A 89 -11.74 -2.72 -2.19
N TRP A 90 -12.72 -1.84 -2.30
CA TRP A 90 -12.67 -0.78 -3.29
C TRP A 90 -11.86 0.40 -2.77
N HIS A 91 -10.78 0.73 -3.43
CA HIS A 91 -9.90 1.82 -3.07
C HIS A 91 -10.13 3.04 -3.96
N PHE A 92 -10.70 4.10 -3.38
CA PHE A 92 -10.90 5.39 -4.06
C PHE A 92 -9.56 6.11 -4.29
N THR A 93 -8.69 5.56 -5.00
CA THR A 93 -7.30 5.94 -5.27
C THR A 93 -6.94 7.39 -4.94
N SER A 94 -6.07 7.58 -3.95
CA SER A 94 -5.39 8.85 -3.67
C SER A 94 -6.31 10.04 -3.31
N ARG A 95 -7.51 9.80 -2.81
CA ARG A 95 -8.45 10.89 -2.48
C ARG A 95 -7.87 11.90 -1.51
N THR A 96 -7.21 11.45 -0.47
CA THR A 96 -6.58 12.32 0.52
C THR A 96 -5.35 13.03 -0.01
N SER A 97 -4.57 12.38 -0.87
CA SER A 97 -3.27 12.86 -1.29
C SER A 97 -3.28 13.63 -2.62
N ARG A 98 -4.19 13.26 -3.54
CA ARG A 98 -4.28 13.93 -4.86
C ARG A 98 -5.42 14.94 -4.94
N PHE A 99 -6.46 14.77 -4.14
CA PHE A 99 -7.69 15.55 -4.22
C PHE A 99 -8.13 16.10 -2.85
N PRO A 100 -7.24 16.81 -2.12
CA PRO A 100 -7.51 17.26 -0.74
C PRO A 100 -8.70 18.23 -0.63
N ASN A 101 -9.18 18.77 -1.76
CA ASN A 101 -10.28 19.73 -1.80
C ASN A 101 -11.54 19.15 -2.46
N GLY A 102 -11.66 17.82 -2.54
CA GLY A 102 -12.82 17.19 -3.19
C GLY A 102 -12.93 17.45 -4.69
N THR A 103 -11.85 17.90 -5.33
CA THR A 103 -11.83 18.08 -6.78
C THR A 103 -12.02 16.74 -7.47
N LYS A 104 -12.99 16.70 -8.39
CA LYS A 104 -13.35 15.48 -9.14
C LYS A 104 -12.39 15.18 -10.29
N ASP A 105 -11.37 16.00 -10.47
CA ASP A 105 -10.46 15.92 -11.60
C ASP A 105 -9.36 14.90 -11.34
N LEU A 106 -9.34 13.85 -12.15
CA LEU A 106 -8.33 12.79 -12.15
C LEU A 106 -7.05 13.19 -12.89
N ASP A 107 -6.87 14.45 -13.28
CA ASP A 107 -5.68 14.88 -13.98
C ASP A 107 -4.46 14.77 -13.07
N ASN A 108 -3.69 13.72 -13.32
CA ASN A 108 -2.46 13.41 -12.60
C ASN A 108 -1.40 14.51 -12.68
N ASN A 109 -1.56 15.46 -13.60
CA ASN A 109 -0.58 16.52 -13.81
C ASN A 109 -0.76 17.70 -12.84
N ASN A 110 -1.90 17.79 -12.14
CA ASN A 110 -2.22 18.88 -11.22
C ASN A 110 -2.10 18.52 -9.73
N ARG A 111 -1.20 17.61 -9.41
CA ARG A 111 -0.94 17.27 -7.99
C ARG A 111 -0.45 18.52 -7.23
N PRO A 112 -1.03 18.82 -6.05
CA PRO A 112 -0.57 19.93 -5.23
C PRO A 112 0.94 19.87 -4.98
N ALA A 113 1.63 21.00 -5.09
CA ALA A 113 3.09 21.04 -4.97
C ALA A 113 3.62 20.50 -3.63
N HIS A 114 2.84 20.63 -2.54
CA HIS A 114 3.22 20.06 -1.24
C HIS A 114 3.17 18.52 -1.26
N ILE A 115 2.22 17.91 -1.97
CA ILE A 115 2.12 16.46 -2.13
C ILE A 115 3.33 15.91 -2.88
N VAL A 116 3.71 16.57 -3.97
CA VAL A 116 4.91 16.19 -4.73
C VAL A 116 6.17 16.28 -3.87
N ARG A 117 6.30 17.33 -3.07
CA ARG A 117 7.44 17.47 -2.13
C ARG A 117 7.45 16.39 -1.06
N TRP A 118 6.29 16.00 -0.53
CA TRP A 118 6.21 14.93 0.47
C TRP A 118 6.66 13.59 -0.12
N GLU A 119 6.19 13.26 -1.32
CA GLU A 119 6.60 12.02 -2.00
C GLU A 119 8.11 11.99 -2.28
N GLN A 120 8.66 13.08 -2.81
CA GLN A 120 10.10 13.19 -3.07
C GLN A 120 10.92 13.07 -1.78
N ARG A 121 10.48 13.72 -0.70
CA ARG A 121 11.13 13.62 0.61
C ARG A 121 11.07 12.21 1.18
N ALA A 122 9.93 11.56 1.08
CA ALA A 122 9.76 10.19 1.55
C ALA A 122 10.63 9.22 0.74
N MET A 123 10.70 9.41 -0.58
CA MET A 123 11.60 8.64 -1.45
C MET A 123 13.08 8.82 -1.06
N GLN A 124 13.51 10.05 -0.80
CA GLN A 124 14.87 10.32 -0.35
C GLN A 124 15.17 9.61 0.98
N ARG A 125 14.26 9.68 1.95
CA ARG A 125 14.39 8.99 3.24
C ARG A 125 14.43 7.47 3.09
N PHE A 126 13.68 6.94 2.14
CA PHE A 126 13.75 5.53 1.82
C PHE A 126 15.15 5.14 1.34
N VAL A 127 15.73 5.91 0.42
CA VAL A 127 17.10 5.67 -0.07
C VAL A 127 18.13 5.85 1.07
N GLU A 128 17.98 6.84 1.93
CA GLU A 128 18.85 7.04 3.09
C GLU A 128 18.80 5.84 4.05
N LYS A 129 17.61 5.27 4.28
CA LYS A 129 17.40 4.12 5.17
C LYS A 129 17.89 2.80 4.55
N TRP A 130 17.58 2.57 3.27
CA TRP A 130 17.79 1.28 2.61
C TRP A 130 19.00 1.25 1.65
N GLY A 131 19.66 2.39 1.44
CA GLY A 131 20.81 2.53 0.54
C GLY A 131 20.45 2.66 -0.94
N ARG A 132 19.23 2.32 -1.33
CA ARG A 132 18.72 2.41 -2.71
C ARG A 132 17.20 2.38 -2.77
N LEU A 133 16.63 2.61 -3.94
CA LEU A 133 15.20 2.41 -4.20
C LEU A 133 14.85 0.92 -4.14
N PRO A 134 13.61 0.58 -3.77
CA PRO A 134 13.15 -0.80 -3.75
C PRO A 134 13.18 -1.39 -5.16
N GLN A 135 13.38 -2.69 -5.21
CA GLN A 135 13.08 -3.47 -6.40
C GLN A 135 11.62 -3.88 -6.36
N GLU A 136 11.03 -3.97 -7.52
CA GLU A 136 9.67 -4.47 -7.70
C GLU A 136 9.72 -5.73 -8.56
N ASP A 137 8.86 -6.68 -8.26
CA ASP A 137 8.70 -7.88 -9.09
C ASP A 137 7.77 -7.61 -10.29
N GLU A 138 7.49 -8.64 -11.08
CA GLU A 138 6.64 -8.54 -12.29
C GLU A 138 5.22 -8.04 -11.99
N ASP A 139 4.74 -8.24 -10.77
CA ASP A 139 3.44 -7.77 -10.31
C ASP A 139 3.50 -6.37 -9.64
N SER A 140 4.62 -5.68 -9.73
CA SER A 140 4.90 -4.38 -9.09
C SER A 140 4.88 -4.43 -7.55
N PHE A 141 5.13 -5.59 -6.97
CA PHE A 141 5.31 -5.73 -5.54
C PHE A 141 6.75 -5.50 -5.13
N VAL A 142 6.93 -4.76 -4.04
CA VAL A 142 8.23 -4.49 -3.45
C VAL A 142 8.86 -5.78 -2.95
N VAL A 143 10.12 -6.02 -3.33
CA VAL A 143 10.90 -7.16 -2.86
C VAL A 143 12.07 -6.72 -1.99
N PRO A 144 12.54 -7.57 -1.06
CA PRO A 144 13.69 -7.26 -0.23
C PRO A 144 14.92 -6.94 -1.06
N ILE A 145 15.70 -5.96 -0.63
CA ILE A 145 16.95 -5.58 -1.24
C ILE A 145 18.02 -6.54 -0.74
N GLU A 146 18.61 -7.34 -1.65
CA GLU A 146 19.68 -8.26 -1.30
C GLU A 146 20.87 -7.55 -0.65
N GLY A 147 21.43 -8.16 0.39
CA GLY A 147 22.61 -7.67 1.10
C GLY A 147 22.36 -6.48 2.03
N THR A 148 21.11 -6.05 2.19
CA THR A 148 20.78 -5.06 3.22
C THR A 148 20.52 -5.74 4.55
N ASN A 149 21.04 -5.14 5.62
CA ASN A 149 20.61 -5.51 6.97
C ASN A 149 19.21 -4.97 7.20
N ASN A 150 18.35 -5.80 7.82
CA ASN A 150 17.04 -5.34 8.22
C ASN A 150 17.19 -4.24 9.28
N PRO A 151 16.77 -2.99 9.05
CA PRO A 151 16.79 -1.94 10.05
C PRO A 151 15.67 -2.14 11.07
N ASN A 152 15.72 -3.23 11.82
CA ASN A 152 14.65 -3.84 12.60
C ASN A 152 14.15 -3.08 13.81
N LYS A 153 14.78 -2.00 14.19
CA LYS A 153 14.28 -1.27 15.34
C LYS A 153 14.00 0.16 14.97
N ILE A 154 12.73 0.42 14.78
CA ILE A 154 12.23 1.77 14.89
C ILE A 154 12.22 2.08 16.38
N GLU A 155 13.18 2.87 16.82
CA GLU A 155 13.13 3.45 18.16
C GLU A 155 12.10 4.59 18.12
N TRP A 156 10.95 4.32 18.73
CA TRP A 156 9.96 5.37 18.91
C TRP A 156 10.50 6.37 19.93
N PRO A 157 10.41 7.67 19.68
CA PRO A 157 10.95 8.71 20.56
C PRO A 157 10.06 8.98 21.80
N PHE A 158 9.37 7.96 22.34
CA PHE A 158 8.52 8.09 23.53
C PHE A 158 9.02 7.22 24.65
#